data_1ad510829ca75db9f685daa3142d3a35
#
_entry.id   1ad510829ca75db9f685daa3142d3a35
#
_cell.length_a   1.000
_cell.length_b   1.000
_cell.length_c   1.000
_cell.angle_alpha   90.00
_cell.angle_beta   90.00
_cell.angle_gamma   90.00
#
_symmetry.space_group_name_H-M   'P 1'
#
loop_
_entity.id
_entity.type
_entity.pdbx_description
1 polymer ?
#
loop_
_entity_poly.entity_id
_entity_poly.type
_entity_poly.pdbx_seq_one_letter_code
_entity_poly.pdbx_strand_id
1 'polypeptide(L)'
;MERRSRVLLILLVVIGLAFLLTGCLKKIDVTLTVAIQGLGETDPAVGAHVFKYGTSVTLTATPAEGYNFEKWEVEGLGSFNESVKEIKLKDSILATAFFAKKSFNIEASVDPENGGTVTGAGSYLFGDTASLTAVAAEGFKFVEWTENGAPIGSDNPLEFVVNANRAFVAHFANEYMVTVNVIPEEGGMASGGGKYIFGSEITVVATPADCYDFDGWFVGETLV
;
A
#
# COMPACT_ATOMS: atom_id res chain seq x y z
N MET A 1 -6.52 -8.41 -23.13
CA MET A 1 -6.53 -7.06 -22.54
C MET A 1 -5.08 -6.64 -22.34
N GLU A 2 -4.63 -5.72 -23.18
CA GLU A 2 -3.22 -5.34 -23.29
C GLU A 2 -2.82 -4.39 -22.16
N ARG A 3 -1.79 -4.79 -21.40
CA ARG A 3 -1.07 -3.87 -20.50
C ARG A 3 -0.25 -2.90 -21.38
N ARG A 4 -0.65 -1.66 -21.45
CA ARG A 4 0.13 -0.60 -22.06
C ARG A 4 1.28 -0.23 -21.12
N SER A 5 2.46 -0.78 -21.40
CA SER A 5 3.74 -0.30 -20.85
C SER A 5 3.98 1.13 -21.34
N ARG A 6 3.99 2.10 -20.45
CA ARG A 6 4.42 3.46 -20.75
C ARG A 6 5.94 3.49 -20.72
N VAL A 7 6.54 3.31 -21.89
CA VAL A 7 7.96 3.59 -22.10
C VAL A 7 8.13 5.10 -22.10
N LEU A 8 8.83 5.63 -21.09
CA LEU A 8 9.23 7.05 -21.03
C LEU A 8 10.29 7.28 -22.11
N LEU A 9 9.93 8.04 -23.14
CA LEU A 9 10.80 8.40 -24.25
C LEU A 9 11.85 9.41 -23.77
N ILE A 10 13.09 8.97 -23.61
CA ILE A 10 14.24 9.85 -23.34
C ILE A 10 14.60 10.54 -24.65
N LEU A 11 14.40 11.86 -24.69
CA LEU A 11 14.79 12.69 -25.83
C LEU A 11 16.30 12.90 -25.80
N LEU A 12 17.03 12.16 -26.64
CA LEU A 12 18.45 12.35 -26.88
C LEU A 12 18.64 13.56 -27.83
N VAL A 13 19.07 14.69 -27.29
CA VAL A 13 19.55 15.83 -28.10
C VAL A 13 21.05 15.65 -28.30
N VAL A 14 21.44 15.14 -29.46
CA VAL A 14 22.85 15.10 -29.90
C VAL A 14 23.15 16.40 -30.58
N ILE A 15 23.91 17.30 -29.95
CA ILE A 15 24.45 18.51 -30.58
C ILE A 15 25.88 18.18 -31.02
N GLY A 16 26.05 17.93 -32.32
CA GLY A 16 27.34 17.81 -32.93
C GLY A 16 28.02 19.20 -33.11
N LEU A 17 29.16 19.40 -32.50
CA LEU A 17 29.96 20.62 -32.66
C LEU A 17 31.21 20.31 -33.49
N ALA A 18 31.30 20.94 -34.69
CA ALA A 18 32.49 20.87 -35.54
C ALA A 18 33.60 21.79 -34.99
N PHE A 19 34.80 21.25 -34.80
CA PHE A 19 35.99 21.98 -34.33
C PHE A 19 36.80 22.53 -35.50
N LEU A 20 37.04 23.84 -35.49
CA LEU A 20 38.10 24.52 -36.28
C LEU A 20 39.28 24.81 -35.35
N LEU A 21 40.43 24.19 -35.63
CA LEU A 21 41.70 24.38 -34.92
C LEU A 21 42.32 25.73 -35.31
N THR A 22 42.32 26.69 -34.38
CA THR A 22 43.25 27.82 -34.41
C THR A 22 43.91 27.93 -33.03
N GLY A 23 45.22 27.86 -33.03
CA GLY A 23 46.05 27.72 -31.85
C GLY A 23 45.92 28.82 -30.82
N CYS A 24 45.40 28.44 -29.71
CA CYS A 24 45.63 28.94 -28.35
C CYS A 24 45.19 27.80 -27.45
N LEU A 25 45.91 27.48 -26.36
CA LEU A 25 45.51 26.48 -25.39
C LEU A 25 44.14 26.87 -24.77
N LYS A 26 43.07 26.68 -25.56
CA LYS A 26 41.72 26.91 -25.11
C LYS A 26 41.40 25.84 -24.08
N LYS A 27 41.22 26.26 -22.85
CA LYS A 27 40.78 25.38 -21.75
C LYS A 27 39.52 24.66 -22.25
N ILE A 28 39.64 23.34 -22.51
CA ILE A 28 38.55 22.55 -23.08
C ILE A 28 37.40 22.53 -22.08
N ASP A 29 36.21 22.92 -22.51
CA ASP A 29 35.01 22.81 -21.72
C ASP A 29 34.43 21.39 -21.90
N VAL A 30 33.99 20.79 -20.83
CA VAL A 30 33.31 19.50 -20.78
C VAL A 30 31.96 19.68 -20.13
N THR A 31 30.97 18.88 -20.55
CA THR A 31 29.60 18.96 -20.02
C THR A 31 29.32 17.74 -19.16
N LEU A 32 28.94 17.97 -17.91
CA LEU A 32 28.30 16.96 -17.06
C LEU A 32 26.78 17.12 -17.24
N THR A 33 26.14 16.09 -17.77
CA THR A 33 24.67 15.99 -17.77
C THR A 33 24.25 15.14 -16.59
N VAL A 34 23.39 15.68 -15.72
CA VAL A 34 22.84 14.98 -14.58
C VAL A 34 21.41 14.59 -14.86
N ALA A 35 21.05 13.33 -14.61
CA ALA A 35 19.71 12.78 -14.74
C ALA A 35 19.31 12.00 -13.48
N ILE A 36 18.01 11.78 -13.29
CA ILE A 36 17.48 10.92 -12.23
C ILE A 36 16.53 9.88 -12.79
N GLN A 37 16.46 8.73 -12.13
CA GLN A 37 15.41 7.73 -12.27
C GLN A 37 14.82 7.43 -10.89
N GLY A 38 13.49 7.50 -10.76
CA GLY A 38 12.79 7.51 -9.48
C GLY A 38 12.58 8.92 -8.95
N LEU A 39 12.42 9.11 -7.64
CA LEU A 39 12.20 10.41 -7.02
C LEU A 39 13.31 10.74 -6.01
N GLY A 40 13.88 11.92 -6.18
CA GLY A 40 14.94 12.47 -5.34
C GLY A 40 15.50 13.73 -5.96
N GLU A 41 16.49 14.30 -5.30
CA GLU A 41 17.21 15.50 -5.73
C GLU A 41 18.70 15.18 -5.90
N THR A 42 19.38 15.97 -6.71
CA THR A 42 20.81 15.84 -6.95
C THR A 42 21.50 17.19 -6.88
N ASP A 43 22.76 17.19 -6.49
CA ASP A 43 23.68 18.30 -6.62
C ASP A 43 24.96 17.79 -7.36
N PRO A 44 25.31 18.32 -8.54
CA PRO A 44 24.58 19.33 -9.33
C PRO A 44 23.14 18.91 -9.69
N ALA A 45 22.24 19.88 -9.84
CA ALA A 45 20.85 19.64 -10.20
C ALA A 45 20.71 18.92 -11.54
N VAL A 46 19.56 18.29 -11.79
CA VAL A 46 19.23 17.68 -13.09
C VAL A 46 19.40 18.70 -14.21
N GLY A 47 20.13 18.31 -15.25
CA GLY A 47 20.42 19.15 -16.40
C GLY A 47 21.90 19.12 -16.82
N ALA A 48 22.27 20.02 -17.72
CA ALA A 48 23.61 20.13 -18.27
C ALA A 48 24.42 21.24 -17.58
N HIS A 49 25.61 20.89 -17.10
CA HIS A 49 26.52 21.78 -16.38
C HIS A 49 27.89 21.80 -17.10
N VAL A 50 28.38 23.00 -17.43
CA VAL A 50 29.64 23.16 -18.14
C VAL A 50 30.78 23.39 -17.14
N PHE A 51 31.82 22.58 -17.25
CA PHE A 51 33.05 22.66 -16.42
C PHE A 51 34.29 22.76 -17.30
N LYS A 52 35.42 23.11 -16.70
CA LYS A 52 36.72 22.98 -17.34
C LYS A 52 37.24 21.56 -17.26
N TYR A 53 37.89 21.08 -18.31
CA TYR A 53 38.55 19.78 -18.30
C TYR A 53 39.42 19.61 -17.03
N GLY A 54 39.31 18.46 -16.40
CA GLY A 54 40.06 18.13 -15.19
C GLY A 54 39.46 18.65 -13.88
N THR A 55 38.28 19.31 -13.92
CA THR A 55 37.56 19.73 -12.69
C THR A 55 37.05 18.49 -11.93
N SER A 56 37.30 18.48 -10.61
CA SER A 56 36.61 17.54 -9.71
C SER A 56 35.21 18.08 -9.37
N VAL A 57 34.20 17.23 -9.48
CA VAL A 57 32.80 17.53 -9.14
C VAL A 57 32.32 16.49 -8.15
N THR A 58 31.71 16.93 -7.06
CA THR A 58 31.01 16.04 -6.14
C THR A 58 29.58 15.87 -6.59
N LEU A 59 29.19 14.63 -6.87
CA LEU A 59 27.81 14.24 -7.11
C LEU A 59 27.16 13.92 -5.75
N THR A 60 26.03 14.52 -5.45
CA THR A 60 25.24 14.20 -4.24
C THR A 60 23.82 13.81 -4.68
N ALA A 61 23.30 12.71 -4.12
CA ALA A 61 21.94 12.24 -4.36
C ALA A 61 21.18 12.16 -3.04
N THR A 62 20.04 12.83 -2.98
CA THR A 62 19.14 12.86 -1.81
C THR A 62 17.81 12.23 -2.17
N PRO A 63 17.45 11.04 -1.65
CA PRO A 63 16.17 10.41 -1.94
C PRO A 63 15.00 11.26 -1.43
N ALA A 64 13.90 11.27 -2.18
CA ALA A 64 12.61 11.77 -1.70
C ALA A 64 12.03 10.85 -0.60
N GLU A 65 11.00 11.34 0.09
CA GLU A 65 10.24 10.51 1.02
C GLU A 65 9.74 9.23 0.34
N GLY A 66 9.88 8.10 1.03
CA GLY A 66 9.48 6.80 0.51
C GLY A 66 10.44 6.18 -0.50
N TYR A 67 11.59 6.79 -0.76
CA TYR A 67 12.62 6.27 -1.67
C TYR A 67 13.93 6.04 -0.95
N ASN A 68 14.74 5.15 -1.52
CA ASN A 68 16.14 4.94 -1.19
C ASN A 68 16.99 5.33 -2.39
N PHE A 69 18.19 5.88 -2.14
CA PHE A 69 19.20 5.95 -3.17
C PHE A 69 19.74 4.53 -3.46
N GLU A 70 19.81 4.18 -4.75
CA GLU A 70 20.28 2.87 -5.18
C GLU A 70 21.74 2.93 -5.67
N LYS A 71 21.97 3.81 -6.63
CA LYS A 71 23.30 3.99 -7.25
C LYS A 71 23.38 5.26 -8.09
N TRP A 72 24.61 5.67 -8.37
CA TRP A 72 24.96 6.47 -9.53
C TRP A 72 25.41 5.56 -10.68
N GLU A 73 24.96 5.82 -11.90
CA GLU A 73 25.59 5.35 -13.12
C GLU A 73 26.24 6.52 -13.83
N VAL A 74 27.57 6.45 -14.04
CA VAL A 74 28.35 7.53 -14.65
C VAL A 74 29.02 6.97 -15.88
N GLU A 75 28.70 7.55 -17.05
CA GLU A 75 29.22 7.13 -18.34
C GLU A 75 30.75 7.13 -18.34
N GLY A 76 31.35 6.01 -18.78
CA GLY A 76 32.79 5.84 -18.82
C GLY A 76 33.49 5.62 -17.45
N LEU A 77 32.76 5.75 -16.32
CA LEU A 77 33.31 5.55 -14.98
C LEU A 77 32.68 4.38 -14.23
N GLY A 78 31.47 3.93 -14.64
CA GLY A 78 30.75 2.80 -14.04
C GLY A 78 29.70 3.19 -13.02
N SER A 79 29.36 2.25 -12.14
CA SER A 79 28.32 2.40 -11.10
C SER A 79 28.93 2.58 -9.72
N PHE A 80 28.29 3.43 -8.90
CA PHE A 80 28.70 3.75 -7.54
C PHE A 80 27.50 3.68 -6.60
N ASN A 81 27.63 2.98 -5.46
CA ASN A 81 26.55 2.80 -4.48
C ASN A 81 26.57 3.86 -3.37
N GLU A 82 27.58 4.74 -3.37
CA GLU A 82 27.65 5.87 -2.45
C GLU A 82 26.77 7.03 -2.97
N SER A 83 25.91 7.60 -2.14
CA SER A 83 25.08 8.74 -2.50
C SER A 83 25.86 10.03 -2.74
N VAL A 84 27.10 10.09 -2.20
CA VAL A 84 28.05 11.18 -2.43
C VAL A 84 29.30 10.62 -3.10
N LYS A 85 29.62 11.12 -4.31
CA LYS A 85 30.75 10.65 -5.09
C LYS A 85 31.50 11.80 -5.77
N GLU A 86 32.79 11.91 -5.51
CA GLU A 86 33.67 12.80 -6.28
C GLU A 86 34.10 12.13 -7.58
N ILE A 87 33.95 12.84 -8.69
CA ILE A 87 34.40 12.43 -10.02
C ILE A 87 35.25 13.53 -10.65
N LYS A 88 36.23 13.13 -11.48
CA LYS A 88 37.06 14.07 -12.24
C LYS A 88 36.68 14.07 -13.71
N LEU A 89 36.26 15.24 -14.19
CA LEU A 89 35.75 15.41 -15.55
C LEU A 89 36.89 15.50 -16.57
N LYS A 90 37.06 14.45 -17.39
CA LYS A 90 38.00 14.41 -18.51
C LYS A 90 37.33 14.43 -19.87
N ASP A 91 36.02 14.15 -19.89
CA ASP A 91 35.15 14.15 -21.07
C ASP A 91 33.77 14.70 -20.70
N SER A 92 32.95 14.98 -21.73
CA SER A 92 31.52 15.21 -21.52
C SER A 92 30.86 13.87 -21.21
N ILE A 93 30.13 13.79 -20.09
CA ILE A 93 29.58 12.53 -19.56
C ILE A 93 28.14 12.73 -19.04
N LEU A 94 27.39 11.64 -18.99
CA LEU A 94 26.09 11.54 -18.32
C LEU A 94 26.29 10.85 -16.95
N ALA A 95 25.72 11.44 -15.91
CA ALA A 95 25.60 10.84 -14.58
C ALA A 95 24.10 10.69 -14.24
N THR A 96 23.65 9.48 -13.95
CA THR A 96 22.27 9.20 -13.58
C THR A 96 22.21 8.68 -12.15
N ALA A 97 21.45 9.35 -11.28
CA ALA A 97 21.10 8.86 -9.95
C ALA A 97 19.84 7.97 -10.03
N PHE A 98 19.91 6.80 -9.42
CA PHE A 98 18.80 5.86 -9.33
C PHE A 98 18.22 5.86 -7.92
N PHE A 99 16.92 6.01 -7.84
CA PHE A 99 16.16 5.96 -6.59
C PHE A 99 15.06 4.90 -6.72
N ALA A 100 15.02 3.97 -5.74
CA ALA A 100 14.01 2.93 -5.68
C ALA A 100 12.99 3.23 -4.57
N LYS A 101 11.72 2.88 -4.79
CA LYS A 101 10.70 2.92 -3.74
C LYS A 101 11.10 2.00 -2.58
N LYS A 102 10.87 2.44 -1.35
CA LYS A 102 10.98 1.59 -0.16
C LYS A 102 9.91 0.51 -0.18
N SER A 103 10.27 -0.67 0.32
CA SER A 103 9.31 -1.75 0.55
C SER A 103 8.93 -1.79 2.02
N PHE A 104 7.63 -2.02 2.27
CA PHE A 104 7.06 -2.16 3.61
C PHE A 104 6.30 -3.48 3.71
N ASN A 105 6.29 -4.06 4.90
CA ASN A 105 5.58 -5.28 5.19
C ASN A 105 4.26 -4.96 5.90
N ILE A 106 3.16 -5.51 5.36
CA ILE A 106 1.83 -5.45 5.94
C ILE A 106 1.51 -6.83 6.50
N GLU A 107 1.37 -6.91 7.81
CA GLU A 107 1.03 -8.13 8.52
C GLU A 107 -0.45 -8.12 8.90
N ALA A 108 -1.05 -9.31 8.91
CA ALA A 108 -2.42 -9.48 9.36
C ALA A 108 -2.57 -10.82 10.09
N SER A 109 -3.31 -10.79 11.19
CA SER A 109 -3.66 -11.95 11.99
C SER A 109 -5.16 -11.96 12.27
N VAL A 110 -5.64 -13.03 12.87
CA VAL A 110 -7.06 -13.23 13.21
C VAL A 110 -7.22 -13.49 14.70
N ASP A 111 -8.34 -13.05 15.27
CA ASP A 111 -8.73 -13.29 16.65
C ASP A 111 -10.25 -13.58 16.73
N PRO A 112 -10.66 -14.74 17.24
CA PRO A 112 -9.85 -15.90 17.64
C PRO A 112 -9.19 -16.59 16.44
N GLU A 113 -8.14 -17.38 16.66
CA GLU A 113 -7.35 -18.04 15.61
C GLU A 113 -8.19 -18.87 14.63
N ASN A 114 -9.28 -19.45 15.10
CA ASN A 114 -10.23 -20.21 14.29
C ASN A 114 -11.40 -19.38 13.74
N GLY A 115 -11.41 -18.07 13.96
CA GLY A 115 -12.53 -17.17 13.58
C GLY A 115 -12.65 -16.93 12.08
N GLY A 116 -11.56 -17.12 11.35
CA GLY A 116 -11.56 -16.87 9.91
C GLY A 116 -10.17 -16.84 9.31
N THR A 117 -10.05 -16.18 8.16
CA THR A 117 -8.79 -15.96 7.45
C THR A 117 -8.69 -14.52 6.96
N VAL A 118 -7.46 -14.06 6.73
CA VAL A 118 -7.18 -12.76 6.10
C VAL A 118 -6.35 -12.96 4.85
N THR A 119 -6.67 -12.23 3.80
CA THR A 119 -5.89 -12.13 2.57
C THR A 119 -5.44 -10.68 2.33
N GLY A 120 -4.40 -10.50 1.50
CA GLY A 120 -3.86 -9.18 1.17
C GLY A 120 -2.68 -8.74 2.03
N ALA A 121 -2.25 -9.52 3.05
CA ALA A 121 -0.99 -9.30 3.75
C ALA A 121 0.21 -9.58 2.85
N GLY A 122 1.34 -8.91 3.08
CA GLY A 122 2.55 -9.08 2.29
C GLY A 122 3.38 -7.83 2.15
N SER A 123 4.31 -7.84 1.18
CA SER A 123 5.20 -6.72 0.90
C SER A 123 4.62 -5.82 -0.18
N TYR A 124 4.67 -4.51 0.07
CA TYR A 124 4.17 -3.45 -0.81
C TYR A 124 5.23 -2.37 -0.97
N LEU A 125 5.21 -1.67 -2.09
CA LEU A 125 6.07 -0.50 -2.26
C LEU A 125 5.40 0.76 -1.69
N PHE A 126 6.19 1.73 -1.29
CA PHE A 126 5.71 3.03 -0.84
C PHE A 126 4.70 3.64 -1.81
N GLY A 127 3.56 4.04 -1.29
CA GLY A 127 2.46 4.64 -2.04
C GLY A 127 1.55 3.66 -2.78
N ASP A 128 1.80 2.33 -2.66
CA ASP A 128 0.85 1.33 -3.17
C ASP A 128 -0.40 1.29 -2.27
N THR A 129 -1.52 0.86 -2.82
CA THR A 129 -2.73 0.58 -2.03
C THR A 129 -2.73 -0.88 -1.61
N ALA A 130 -2.78 -1.14 -0.31
CA ALA A 130 -3.05 -2.46 0.24
C ALA A 130 -4.55 -2.61 0.50
N SER A 131 -5.05 -3.84 0.33
CA SER A 131 -6.45 -4.21 0.54
C SER A 131 -6.48 -5.52 1.32
N LEU A 132 -6.85 -5.46 2.61
CA LEU A 132 -6.98 -6.61 3.48
C LEU A 132 -8.42 -7.08 3.49
N THR A 133 -8.66 -8.36 3.21
CA THR A 133 -10.00 -8.96 3.24
C THR A 133 -10.06 -10.02 4.32
N ALA A 134 -10.98 -9.85 5.26
CA ALA A 134 -11.31 -10.82 6.29
C ALA A 134 -12.45 -11.72 5.81
N VAL A 135 -12.27 -13.03 5.90
CA VAL A 135 -13.28 -14.04 5.56
C VAL A 135 -13.57 -14.87 6.80
N ALA A 136 -14.80 -14.77 7.30
CA ALA A 136 -15.23 -15.50 8.48
C ALA A 136 -15.31 -17.01 8.22
N ALA A 137 -14.89 -17.81 9.20
CA ALA A 137 -15.15 -19.25 9.23
C ALA A 137 -16.63 -19.55 9.51
N GLU A 138 -17.05 -20.79 9.30
CA GLU A 138 -18.41 -21.22 9.62
C GLU A 138 -18.71 -21.01 11.11
N GLY A 139 -19.86 -20.41 11.40
CA GLY A 139 -20.28 -20.06 12.77
C GLY A 139 -19.63 -18.80 13.33
N PHE A 140 -18.88 -18.05 12.53
CA PHE A 140 -18.31 -16.78 12.91
C PHE A 140 -18.79 -15.65 12.00
N LYS A 141 -18.64 -14.43 12.50
CA LYS A 141 -18.86 -13.18 11.76
C LYS A 141 -17.71 -12.24 12.02
N PHE A 142 -17.21 -11.62 10.96
CA PHE A 142 -16.24 -10.53 11.08
C PHE A 142 -16.87 -9.34 11.82
N VAL A 143 -16.14 -8.78 12.78
CA VAL A 143 -16.59 -7.66 13.63
C VAL A 143 -15.88 -6.38 13.24
N GLU A 144 -14.55 -6.37 13.39
CA GLU A 144 -13.74 -5.17 13.17
C GLU A 144 -12.27 -5.51 12.94
N TRP A 145 -11.54 -4.49 12.48
CA TRP A 145 -10.09 -4.48 12.45
C TRP A 145 -9.53 -3.68 13.62
N THR A 146 -8.42 -4.15 14.17
CA THR A 146 -7.60 -3.35 15.08
C THR A 146 -6.18 -3.21 14.57
N GLU A 147 -5.51 -2.10 14.94
CA GLU A 147 -4.09 -1.86 14.74
C GLU A 147 -3.49 -1.41 16.08
N ASN A 148 -2.39 -2.05 16.50
CA ASN A 148 -1.77 -1.81 17.81
C ASN A 148 -2.76 -1.90 19.00
N GLY A 149 -3.78 -2.78 18.88
CA GLY A 149 -4.82 -2.97 19.88
C GLY A 149 -5.92 -1.90 19.88
N ALA A 150 -5.86 -0.90 18.99
CA ALA A 150 -6.91 0.11 18.86
C ALA A 150 -7.85 -0.24 17.68
N PRO A 151 -9.19 -0.14 17.84
CA PRO A 151 -10.13 -0.35 16.75
C PRO A 151 -9.97 0.71 15.67
N ILE A 152 -9.99 0.28 14.40
CA ILE A 152 -9.86 1.16 13.23
C ILE A 152 -11.06 1.10 12.29
N GLY A 153 -12.03 0.23 12.56
CA GLY A 153 -13.28 0.12 11.82
C GLY A 153 -13.62 -1.29 11.38
N SER A 154 -14.75 -1.40 10.68
CA SER A 154 -15.32 -2.67 10.19
C SER A 154 -15.41 -2.76 8.67
N ASP A 155 -14.77 -1.85 7.94
CA ASP A 155 -14.73 -1.90 6.48
C ASP A 155 -14.01 -3.19 6.03
N ASN A 156 -14.65 -3.92 5.12
CA ASN A 156 -14.10 -5.18 4.61
C ASN A 156 -14.41 -5.29 3.10
N PRO A 157 -13.41 -5.12 2.23
CA PRO A 157 -11.98 -5.01 2.53
C PRO A 157 -11.57 -3.69 3.20
N LEU A 158 -10.50 -3.76 4.05
CA LEU A 158 -9.81 -2.60 4.59
C LEU A 158 -8.77 -2.12 3.58
N GLU A 159 -8.93 -0.91 3.05
CA GLU A 159 -8.02 -0.33 2.06
C GLU A 159 -7.25 0.86 2.64
N PHE A 160 -5.95 0.94 2.35
CA PHE A 160 -5.10 2.05 2.78
C PHE A 160 -3.85 2.19 1.91
N VAL A 161 -3.27 3.41 1.90
CA VAL A 161 -1.99 3.68 1.22
C VAL A 161 -0.84 3.27 2.13
N VAL A 162 0.11 2.51 1.57
CA VAL A 162 1.27 1.99 2.30
C VAL A 162 2.37 3.04 2.37
N ASN A 163 2.73 3.44 3.58
CA ASN A 163 3.81 4.37 3.87
C ASN A 163 4.75 3.90 5.00
N ALA A 164 4.40 2.81 5.69
CA ALA A 164 5.14 2.19 6.78
C ALA A 164 4.80 0.70 6.90
N ASN A 165 5.59 -0.03 7.71
CA ASN A 165 5.20 -1.36 8.16
C ASN A 165 4.00 -1.24 9.11
N ARG A 166 3.00 -2.09 8.92
CA ARG A 166 1.78 -2.09 9.74
C ARG A 166 1.36 -3.53 10.05
N ALA A 167 0.71 -3.71 11.20
CA ALA A 167 0.19 -5.00 11.63
C ALA A 167 -1.27 -4.84 12.09
N PHE A 168 -2.14 -5.68 11.53
CA PHE A 168 -3.58 -5.64 11.76
C PHE A 168 -4.07 -6.94 12.39
N VAL A 169 -5.15 -6.85 13.16
CA VAL A 169 -5.88 -8.01 13.65
C VAL A 169 -7.34 -7.91 13.17
N ALA A 170 -7.80 -8.97 12.50
CA ALA A 170 -9.22 -9.14 12.18
C ALA A 170 -9.92 -9.84 13.34
N HIS A 171 -10.89 -9.19 13.95
CA HIS A 171 -11.69 -9.77 15.04
C HIS A 171 -12.95 -10.41 14.52
N PHE A 172 -13.22 -11.62 15.02
CA PHE A 172 -14.41 -12.38 14.68
C PHE A 172 -15.17 -12.76 15.97
N ALA A 173 -16.47 -12.78 15.88
CA ALA A 173 -17.35 -13.24 16.97
C ALA A 173 -18.16 -14.47 16.53
N ASN A 174 -18.50 -15.35 17.47
CA ASN A 174 -19.41 -16.45 17.21
C ASN A 174 -20.77 -15.92 16.75
N GLU A 175 -21.32 -16.49 15.67
CA GLU A 175 -22.64 -16.19 15.13
C GLU A 175 -23.58 -17.35 15.41
N TYR A 176 -24.75 -17.05 15.97
CA TYR A 176 -25.77 -18.01 16.33
C TYR A 176 -27.06 -17.73 15.55
N MET A 177 -27.78 -18.81 15.18
CA MET A 177 -29.10 -18.73 14.58
C MET A 177 -30.16 -18.73 15.70
N VAL A 178 -30.99 -17.71 15.72
CA VAL A 178 -32.21 -17.65 16.52
C VAL A 178 -33.39 -17.96 15.62
N THR A 179 -34.08 -19.07 15.88
CA THR A 179 -35.28 -19.44 15.17
C THR A 179 -36.50 -19.09 16.02
N VAL A 180 -37.45 -18.38 15.44
CA VAL A 180 -38.72 -18.00 16.09
C VAL A 180 -39.85 -18.66 15.33
N ASN A 181 -40.66 -19.47 16.01
CA ASN A 181 -41.79 -20.15 15.44
C ASN A 181 -43.11 -19.73 16.13
N VAL A 182 -44.23 -19.83 15.45
CA VAL A 182 -45.57 -19.60 16.00
C VAL A 182 -46.28 -20.94 16.15
N ILE A 183 -46.89 -21.16 17.31
CA ILE A 183 -47.64 -22.37 17.61
C ILE A 183 -49.01 -21.99 18.22
N PRO A 184 -50.17 -22.36 17.60
CA PRO A 184 -50.29 -22.96 16.27
C PRO A 184 -49.86 -21.99 15.15
N GLU A 185 -49.51 -22.49 13.97
CA GLU A 185 -49.01 -21.66 12.84
C GLU A 185 -49.99 -20.56 12.42
N GLU A 186 -51.29 -20.83 12.48
CA GLU A 186 -52.36 -19.89 12.24
C GLU A 186 -52.58 -18.85 13.37
N GLY A 187 -51.93 -19.00 14.49
CA GLY A 187 -52.12 -18.16 15.68
C GLY A 187 -51.60 -16.74 15.56
N GLY A 188 -50.81 -16.43 14.52
CA GLY A 188 -50.30 -15.09 14.30
C GLY A 188 -48.99 -15.04 13.54
N MET A 189 -48.20 -14.02 13.80
CA MET A 189 -46.85 -13.84 13.24
C MET A 189 -45.87 -13.57 14.34
N ALA A 190 -44.64 -14.00 14.11
CA ALA A 190 -43.50 -13.65 14.96
C ALA A 190 -42.32 -13.15 14.14
N SER A 191 -41.57 -12.24 14.70
CA SER A 191 -40.36 -11.68 14.08
C SER A 191 -39.21 -11.59 15.09
N GLY A 192 -38.00 -11.27 14.63
CA GLY A 192 -36.80 -11.21 15.45
C GLY A 192 -35.93 -12.48 15.38
N GLY A 193 -36.33 -13.46 14.53
CA GLY A 193 -35.41 -14.56 14.18
C GLY A 193 -34.33 -14.09 13.22
N GLY A 194 -33.18 -14.77 13.22
CA GLY A 194 -32.04 -14.44 12.36
C GLY A 194 -30.69 -14.86 12.95
N LYS A 195 -29.65 -14.44 12.30
CA LYS A 195 -28.27 -14.67 12.76
C LYS A 195 -27.77 -13.49 13.60
N TYR A 196 -27.24 -13.79 14.77
CA TYR A 196 -26.77 -12.79 15.75
C TYR A 196 -25.42 -13.21 16.33
N ILE A 197 -24.56 -12.22 16.56
CA ILE A 197 -23.28 -12.47 17.24
C ILE A 197 -23.53 -12.71 18.75
N PHE A 198 -22.65 -13.47 19.38
CA PHE A 198 -22.70 -13.71 20.81
C PHE A 198 -22.76 -12.41 21.61
N GLY A 199 -23.69 -12.33 22.55
CA GLY A 199 -23.89 -11.17 23.42
C GLY A 199 -24.73 -10.05 22.83
N SER A 200 -25.27 -10.21 21.60
CA SER A 200 -26.24 -9.25 21.06
C SER A 200 -27.54 -9.28 21.84
N GLU A 201 -28.08 -8.11 22.17
CA GLU A 201 -29.47 -7.98 22.60
C GLU A 201 -30.36 -8.05 21.36
N ILE A 202 -31.38 -8.91 21.43
CA ILE A 202 -32.35 -9.10 20.36
C ILE A 202 -33.76 -8.84 20.88
N THR A 203 -34.62 -8.35 20.00
CA THR A 203 -36.05 -8.19 20.29
C THR A 203 -36.83 -9.17 19.43
N VAL A 204 -37.62 -10.01 20.07
CA VAL A 204 -38.60 -10.87 19.40
C VAL A 204 -40.00 -10.29 19.61
N VAL A 205 -40.80 -10.25 18.54
CA VAL A 205 -42.15 -9.66 18.57
C VAL A 205 -43.16 -10.70 18.09
N ALA A 206 -44.24 -10.89 18.86
CA ALA A 206 -45.41 -11.67 18.46
C ALA A 206 -46.57 -10.74 18.14
N THR A 207 -47.31 -11.05 17.07
CA THR A 207 -48.54 -10.37 16.67
C THR A 207 -49.61 -11.42 16.51
N PRO A 208 -50.55 -11.54 17.47
CA PRO A 208 -51.66 -12.50 17.38
C PRO A 208 -52.54 -12.25 16.16
N ALA A 209 -53.07 -13.32 15.55
CA ALA A 209 -54.12 -13.25 14.58
C ALA A 209 -55.47 -13.00 15.25
N ASP A 210 -56.50 -12.70 14.45
CA ASP A 210 -57.86 -12.51 14.94
C ASP A 210 -58.33 -13.75 15.70
N CYS A 211 -58.90 -13.55 16.88
CA CYS A 211 -59.39 -14.58 17.80
C CYS A 211 -58.27 -15.41 18.49
N TYR A 212 -57.03 -14.99 18.44
CA TYR A 212 -55.93 -15.54 19.20
C TYR A 212 -55.39 -14.54 20.20
N ASP A 213 -54.93 -15.03 21.33
CA ASP A 213 -54.18 -14.24 22.33
C ASP A 213 -52.76 -14.75 22.42
N PHE A 214 -51.82 -13.86 22.70
CA PHE A 214 -50.42 -14.22 22.92
C PHE A 214 -50.25 -14.77 24.33
N ASP A 215 -49.86 -16.06 24.44
CA ASP A 215 -49.71 -16.78 25.72
C ASP A 215 -48.31 -16.59 26.34
N GLY A 216 -47.29 -16.39 25.49
CA GLY A 216 -45.92 -16.14 25.95
C GLY A 216 -44.85 -16.65 24.99
N TRP A 217 -43.61 -16.39 25.35
CA TRP A 217 -42.44 -16.91 24.65
C TRP A 217 -41.97 -18.17 25.39
N PHE A 218 -41.60 -19.20 24.64
CA PHE A 218 -41.11 -20.45 25.17
C PHE A 218 -39.77 -20.84 24.54
N VAL A 219 -38.82 -21.32 25.32
CA VAL A 219 -37.61 -21.99 24.86
C VAL A 219 -37.73 -23.47 25.23
N GLY A 220 -37.96 -24.33 24.25
CA GLY A 220 -38.44 -25.69 24.50
C GLY A 220 -39.84 -25.65 25.15
N GLU A 221 -39.95 -26.22 26.34
CA GLU A 221 -41.21 -26.23 27.13
C GLU A 221 -41.22 -25.17 28.25
N THR A 222 -40.20 -24.32 28.32
CA THR A 222 -40.05 -23.35 29.42
C THR A 222 -40.49 -21.95 28.96
N LEU A 223 -41.44 -21.34 29.68
CA LEU A 223 -41.81 -19.94 29.53
C LEU A 223 -40.65 -19.02 29.94
N VAL A 224 -40.31 -18.03 29.11
CA VAL A 224 -39.20 -17.08 29.36
C VAL A 224 -39.73 -15.64 29.42
#